data_e8d6bb5a9a4c8040e803e3099c5220bb
#
_entry.id   e8d6bb5a9a4c8040e803e3099c5220bb
#
_cell.length_a   1.000
_cell.length_b   1.000
_cell.length_c   1.000
_cell.angle_alpha   90.00
_cell.angle_beta   90.00
_cell.angle_gamma   90.00
#
_symmetry.space_group_name_H-M   'P 1'
#
loop_
_entity.id
_entity.type
_entity.pdbx_description
1 polymer ?
#
loop_
_entity_poly.entity_id
_entity_poly.type
_entity_poly.pdbx_seq_one_letter_code
_entity_poly.pdbx_strand_id
1 'polypeptide(L)'
;MKGIVYGGLLSVVFVLSGCSGSQKEGRDSKEIPVEIVKVAKTVPADTRNYVGTVEEVVSSSISFQVMGNVERVLVGEGQKVREGQLLAVLDKATLENAYNASAASLRQAEDAYARMRTLHENKSLPDMKWVEVESKLEQARSMERISRKNLEDRNLYAPFGGVIGKRMVEAGENVQPGQPVFSV
;
A
#
# COMPACT_ATOMS: atom_id res chain seq x y z
N MET A 1 -99.73 -17.10 10.54
CA MET A 1 -100.83 -16.27 10.08
C MET A 1 -100.72 -16.27 8.59
N LYS A 2 -101.67 -16.93 7.95
CA LYS A 2 -102.54 -16.51 6.86
C LYS A 2 -101.72 -15.99 5.67
N GLY A 3 -101.87 -16.44 4.42
CA GLY A 3 -102.95 -17.11 3.71
C GLY A 3 -102.58 -17.06 2.24
N ILE A 4 -102.70 -18.11 1.54
CA ILE A 4 -103.87 -18.31 0.65
C ILE A 4 -103.86 -17.31 -0.51
N VAL A 5 -104.00 -17.61 -1.76
CA VAL A 5 -104.82 -18.62 -2.50
C VAL A 5 -104.63 -18.38 -4.05
N TYR A 6 -104.70 -19.43 -4.79
CA TYR A 6 -105.39 -19.57 -6.13
C TYR A 6 -104.81 -18.79 -7.32
N GLY A 7 -104.74 -19.25 -8.43
CA GLY A 7 -105.46 -20.27 -9.16
C GLY A 7 -105.07 -19.98 -10.65
N GLY A 8 -105.09 -20.86 -11.35
CA GLY A 8 -105.98 -21.55 -12.26
C GLY A 8 -105.45 -21.39 -13.69
N LEU A 9 -105.25 -22.49 -14.17
CA LEU A 9 -106.04 -23.20 -15.18
C LEU A 9 -105.84 -22.83 -16.64
N LEU A 10 -105.60 -23.87 -17.34
CA LEU A 10 -106.10 -24.19 -18.69
C LEU A 10 -105.21 -23.74 -19.84
N SER A 11 -104.73 -24.70 -20.43
CA SER A 11 -105.23 -25.39 -21.62
C SER A 11 -104.41 -25.18 -22.89
N VAL A 12 -104.02 -26.27 -23.38
CA VAL A 12 -104.24 -26.80 -24.75
C VAL A 12 -103.17 -26.51 -25.82
N VAL A 13 -102.46 -27.56 -26.11
CA VAL A 13 -102.30 -28.28 -27.40
C VAL A 13 -101.87 -27.46 -28.62
N PHE A 14 -100.82 -27.87 -29.20
CA PHE A 14 -100.67 -28.37 -30.57
C PHE A 14 -99.21 -28.41 -31.01
N VAL A 15 -98.69 -29.53 -31.11
CA VAL A 15 -98.33 -30.38 -32.25
C VAL A 15 -97.56 -29.68 -33.38
N LEU A 16 -96.55 -30.32 -33.75
CA LEU A 16 -95.93 -30.64 -35.03
C LEU A 16 -94.52 -30.12 -35.23
N SER A 17 -93.69 -31.07 -35.19
CA SER A 17 -92.77 -31.53 -36.24
C SER A 17 -91.76 -30.52 -36.81
N GLY A 18 -90.59 -30.82 -36.63
CA GLY A 18 -89.48 -30.31 -37.41
C GLY A 18 -88.18 -31.05 -37.11
N CYS A 19 -88.01 -32.14 -37.83
CA CYS A 19 -86.66 -32.75 -37.92
C CYS A 19 -85.63 -31.77 -38.43
N SER A 20 -84.53 -31.63 -37.74
CA SER A 20 -83.27 -31.44 -38.41
C SER A 20 -82.22 -31.99 -37.52
N GLY A 21 -81.77 -33.18 -37.83
CA GLY A 21 -80.57 -33.74 -37.24
C GLY A 21 -79.32 -32.98 -37.62
N SER A 22 -78.75 -32.35 -36.69
CA SER A 22 -77.31 -31.98 -36.81
C SER A 22 -76.57 -32.89 -35.92
N GLN A 23 -76.10 -33.96 -36.49
CA GLN A 23 -75.10 -34.79 -35.93
C GLN A 23 -73.83 -33.93 -35.71
N LYS A 24 -73.63 -33.41 -34.51
CA LYS A 24 -72.30 -33.00 -34.11
C LYS A 24 -71.50 -34.27 -33.88
N GLU A 25 -70.66 -34.58 -34.85
CA GLU A 25 -69.55 -35.46 -34.64
C GLU A 25 -68.78 -34.91 -33.46
N GLY A 26 -68.92 -35.55 -32.32
CA GLY A 26 -67.99 -35.40 -31.21
C GLY A 26 -66.64 -35.85 -31.73
N ARG A 27 -65.83 -34.92 -32.11
CA ARG A 27 -64.40 -35.20 -32.19
C ARG A 27 -64.02 -35.49 -30.75
N ASP A 28 -63.85 -36.77 -30.53
CA ASP A 28 -63.14 -37.26 -29.32
C ASP A 28 -61.72 -36.73 -29.40
N SER A 29 -61.53 -35.55 -28.89
CA SER A 29 -60.21 -34.97 -28.74
C SER A 29 -59.53 -35.74 -27.65
N LYS A 30 -58.85 -36.80 -28.03
CA LYS A 30 -57.97 -37.51 -27.17
C LYS A 30 -56.95 -36.51 -26.62
N GLU A 31 -57.22 -35.96 -25.41
CA GLU A 31 -56.28 -35.11 -24.71
C GLU A 31 -55.00 -35.93 -24.49
N ILE A 32 -53.95 -35.54 -25.20
CA ILE A 32 -52.59 -36.09 -25.00
C ILE A 32 -52.03 -35.33 -23.83
N PRO A 33 -51.82 -35.98 -22.68
CA PRO A 33 -51.15 -35.30 -21.56
C PRO A 33 -49.72 -34.93 -21.99
N VAL A 34 -49.47 -33.64 -22.10
CA VAL A 34 -48.12 -33.12 -22.36
C VAL A 34 -47.55 -32.62 -21.07
N GLU A 35 -46.41 -33.16 -20.67
CA GLU A 35 -45.63 -32.68 -19.53
C GLU A 35 -44.89 -31.41 -19.97
N ILE A 36 -45.30 -30.26 -19.44
CA ILE A 36 -44.65 -29.00 -19.72
C ILE A 36 -43.51 -28.83 -18.72
N VAL A 37 -42.28 -29.06 -19.15
CA VAL A 37 -41.13 -28.70 -18.38
C VAL A 37 -40.78 -27.24 -18.61
N LYS A 38 -40.93 -26.42 -17.57
CA LYS A 38 -40.52 -25.03 -17.60
C LYS A 38 -39.02 -24.95 -17.60
N VAL A 39 -38.42 -24.78 -18.76
CA VAL A 39 -36.98 -24.57 -18.86
C VAL A 39 -36.63 -23.23 -18.20
N ALA A 40 -36.08 -23.29 -17.00
CA ALA A 40 -35.44 -22.13 -16.39
C ALA A 40 -34.19 -21.81 -17.22
N LYS A 41 -34.09 -20.55 -17.70
CA LYS A 41 -32.89 -20.08 -18.34
C LYS A 41 -31.78 -19.98 -17.28
N THR A 42 -31.18 -21.11 -16.94
CA THR A 42 -29.99 -21.14 -16.13
C THR A 42 -28.87 -20.61 -17.03
N VAL A 43 -28.50 -19.38 -16.83
CA VAL A 43 -27.25 -18.88 -17.38
C VAL A 43 -26.17 -19.63 -16.59
N PRO A 44 -25.42 -20.56 -17.21
CA PRO A 44 -24.30 -21.15 -16.50
C PRO A 44 -23.41 -19.99 -16.10
N ALA A 45 -23.22 -19.81 -14.79
CA ALA A 45 -22.18 -18.93 -14.32
C ALA A 45 -20.87 -19.57 -14.81
N ASP A 46 -20.36 -19.08 -15.95
CA ASP A 46 -19.06 -19.45 -16.45
C ASP A 46 -18.01 -18.91 -15.47
N THR A 47 -17.86 -19.62 -14.38
CA THR A 47 -16.88 -19.27 -13.34
C THR A 47 -15.52 -19.68 -13.88
N ARG A 48 -14.88 -18.78 -14.59
CA ARG A 48 -13.49 -18.97 -15.01
C ARG A 48 -12.60 -18.59 -13.84
N ASN A 49 -11.95 -19.59 -13.29
CA ASN A 49 -10.91 -19.37 -12.28
C ASN A 49 -9.61 -19.02 -13.02
N TYR A 50 -9.14 -17.80 -12.81
CA TYR A 50 -7.83 -17.37 -13.26
C TYR A 50 -6.87 -17.46 -12.10
N VAL A 51 -5.75 -18.14 -12.31
CA VAL A 51 -4.63 -18.08 -11.40
C VAL A 51 -3.77 -16.89 -11.86
N GLY A 52 -3.54 -15.97 -10.99
CA GLY A 52 -2.71 -14.80 -11.26
C GLY A 52 -1.91 -14.44 -10.01
N THR A 53 -0.75 -13.88 -10.22
CA THR A 53 0.05 -13.27 -9.16
C THR A 53 -0.26 -11.78 -9.12
N VAL A 54 -0.55 -11.25 -7.95
CA VAL A 54 -0.66 -9.80 -7.75
C VAL A 54 0.74 -9.26 -7.54
N GLU A 55 1.22 -8.47 -8.49
CA GLU A 55 2.50 -7.78 -8.39
C GLU A 55 2.28 -6.30 -8.10
N GLU A 56 3.22 -5.69 -7.38
CA GLU A 56 3.21 -4.26 -7.11
C GLU A 56 3.41 -3.49 -8.42
N VAL A 57 2.53 -2.51 -8.67
CA VAL A 57 2.63 -1.63 -9.87
C VAL A 57 3.77 -0.63 -9.72
N VAL A 58 4.04 -0.18 -8.49
CA VAL A 58 5.12 0.75 -8.15
C VAL A 58 5.78 0.24 -6.88
N SER A 59 7.06 -0.08 -6.97
CA SER A 59 7.88 -0.47 -5.82
C SER A 59 9.12 0.40 -5.78
N SER A 60 9.44 0.94 -4.62
CA SER A 60 10.64 1.72 -4.39
C SER A 60 11.53 1.04 -3.38
N SER A 61 12.81 0.93 -3.70
CA SER A 61 13.80 0.36 -2.79
C SER A 61 14.33 1.43 -1.84
N ILE A 62 14.31 1.14 -0.56
CA ILE A 62 14.90 1.97 0.50
C ILE A 62 16.21 1.34 0.94
N SER A 63 17.27 2.15 1.04
CA SER A 63 18.62 1.73 1.39
C SER A 63 19.26 2.70 2.37
N PHE A 64 20.24 2.22 3.14
CA PHE A 64 21.11 3.08 3.93
C PHE A 64 22.07 3.88 3.02
N GLN A 65 22.39 5.09 3.45
CA GLN A 65 23.40 5.96 2.79
C GLN A 65 24.81 5.72 3.33
N VAL A 66 24.93 5.02 4.46
CA VAL A 66 26.18 4.71 5.16
C VAL A 66 26.33 3.21 5.39
N MET A 67 27.57 2.74 5.46
CA MET A 67 27.85 1.34 5.80
C MET A 67 27.77 1.12 7.31
N GLY A 68 27.36 -0.08 7.70
CA GLY A 68 27.35 -0.48 9.10
C GLY A 68 26.62 -1.78 9.38
N ASN A 69 26.68 -2.24 10.61
CA ASN A 69 25.90 -3.38 11.08
C ASN A 69 24.49 -2.94 11.47
N VAL A 70 23.49 -3.68 11.05
CA VAL A 70 22.09 -3.43 11.45
C VAL A 70 21.91 -3.82 12.91
N GLU A 71 21.67 -2.84 13.75
CA GLU A 71 21.39 -3.06 15.19
C GLU A 71 19.97 -3.62 15.37
N ARG A 72 18.99 -2.98 14.74
CA ARG A 72 17.56 -3.35 14.85
C ARG A 72 16.79 -3.04 13.58
N VAL A 73 15.84 -3.92 13.28
CA VAL A 73 14.79 -3.71 12.30
C VAL A 73 13.47 -3.55 13.04
N LEU A 74 12.72 -2.49 12.77
CA LEU A 74 11.55 -2.06 13.54
C LEU A 74 10.23 -2.33 12.83
N VAL A 75 10.28 -2.76 11.57
CA VAL A 75 9.11 -3.00 10.74
C VAL A 75 9.18 -4.36 10.05
N GLY A 76 8.02 -4.96 9.79
CA GLY A 76 7.88 -6.24 9.10
C GLY A 76 7.23 -6.12 7.73
N GLU A 77 7.31 -7.19 6.94
CA GLU A 77 6.62 -7.31 5.65
C GLU A 77 5.10 -7.19 5.83
N GLY A 78 4.44 -6.52 4.90
CA GLY A 78 3.01 -6.23 4.95
C GLY A 78 2.62 -5.10 5.90
N GLN A 79 3.54 -4.52 6.66
CA GLN A 79 3.28 -3.45 7.60
C GLN A 79 3.10 -2.11 6.88
N LYS A 80 2.06 -1.36 7.24
CA LYS A 80 1.88 0.03 6.81
C LYS A 80 2.83 0.95 7.54
N VAL A 81 3.52 1.81 6.80
CA VAL A 81 4.43 2.83 7.33
C VAL A 81 4.02 4.22 6.85
N ARG A 82 4.38 5.23 7.62
CA ARG A 82 4.16 6.65 7.29
C ARG A 82 5.48 7.28 6.88
N GLU A 83 5.39 8.35 6.11
CA GLU A 83 6.56 9.20 5.84
C GLU A 83 7.23 9.65 7.15
N GLY A 84 8.55 9.59 7.19
CA GLY A 84 9.36 9.89 8.39
C GLY A 84 9.34 8.81 9.47
N GLN A 85 8.68 7.68 9.27
CA GLN A 85 8.70 6.58 10.24
C GLN A 85 10.05 5.87 10.23
N LEU A 86 10.61 5.61 11.42
CA LEU A 86 11.87 4.86 11.59
C LEU A 86 11.65 3.38 11.24
N LEU A 87 12.45 2.86 10.31
CA LEU A 87 12.36 1.50 9.78
C LEU A 87 13.43 0.57 10.35
N ALA A 88 14.67 1.05 10.38
CA ALA A 88 15.82 0.29 10.89
C ALA A 88 16.90 1.23 11.41
N VAL A 89 17.82 0.70 12.19
CA VAL A 89 18.92 1.45 12.83
C VAL A 89 20.20 0.66 12.71
N LEU A 90 21.29 1.34 12.32
CA LEU A 90 22.65 0.79 12.35
C LEU A 90 23.30 0.98 13.72
N ASP A 91 24.27 0.13 14.04
CA ASP A 91 25.14 0.30 15.21
C ASP A 91 25.84 1.66 15.15
N LYS A 92 25.77 2.38 16.26
CA LYS A 92 26.30 3.74 16.35
C LYS A 92 27.79 3.82 16.64
N ALA A 93 28.40 2.77 17.24
CA ALA A 93 29.70 2.86 17.86
C ALA A 93 30.78 3.40 16.90
N THR A 94 30.88 2.83 15.71
CA THR A 94 31.88 3.26 14.71
C THR A 94 31.59 4.67 14.20
N LEU A 95 30.35 5.01 13.92
CA LEU A 95 29.95 6.32 13.40
C LEU A 95 30.09 7.42 14.46
N GLU A 96 29.74 7.12 15.72
CA GLU A 96 29.89 8.03 16.85
C GLU A 96 31.37 8.32 17.14
N ASN A 97 32.25 7.31 17.08
CA ASN A 97 33.71 7.48 17.23
C ASN A 97 34.27 8.36 16.08
N ALA A 98 33.85 8.14 14.84
CA ALA A 98 34.27 8.96 13.70
C ALA A 98 33.81 10.42 13.85
N TYR A 99 32.57 10.64 14.30
CA TYR A 99 32.07 11.97 14.60
C TYR A 99 32.87 12.65 15.73
N ASN A 100 33.09 11.96 16.81
CA ASN A 100 33.86 12.49 17.97
C ASN A 100 35.29 12.89 17.58
N ALA A 101 35.95 12.10 16.75
CA ALA A 101 37.29 12.41 16.23
C ALA A 101 37.28 13.67 15.34
N SER A 102 36.31 13.78 14.41
CA SER A 102 36.19 14.96 13.54
C SER A 102 35.79 16.22 14.31
N ALA A 103 34.91 16.10 15.31
CA ALA A 103 34.55 17.19 16.21
C ALA A 103 35.73 17.67 17.05
N ALA A 104 36.61 16.77 17.50
CA ALA A 104 37.86 17.14 18.20
C ALA A 104 38.83 17.90 17.27
N SER A 105 38.99 17.42 16.03
CA SER A 105 39.77 18.10 14.98
C SER A 105 39.23 19.51 14.67
N LEU A 106 37.92 19.65 14.58
CA LEU A 106 37.28 20.97 14.38
C LEU A 106 37.61 21.92 15.53
N ARG A 107 37.41 21.51 16.77
CA ARG A 107 37.77 22.33 17.96
C ARG A 107 39.24 22.77 17.92
N GLN A 108 40.15 21.86 17.56
CA GLN A 108 41.58 22.21 17.42
C GLN A 108 41.81 23.27 16.34
N ALA A 109 41.14 23.16 15.21
CA ALA A 109 41.24 24.13 14.11
C ALA A 109 40.63 25.49 14.50
N GLU A 110 39.50 25.51 15.21
CA GLU A 110 38.85 26.70 15.73
C GLU A 110 39.75 27.46 16.73
N ASP A 111 40.38 26.70 17.64
CA ASP A 111 41.34 27.27 18.62
C ASP A 111 42.58 27.86 17.90
N ALA A 112 43.09 27.19 16.87
CA ALA A 112 44.21 27.68 16.09
C ALA A 112 43.81 28.95 15.32
N TYR A 113 42.63 28.95 14.72
CA TYR A 113 42.08 30.09 13.99
C TYR A 113 41.92 31.31 14.91
N ALA A 114 41.31 31.11 16.08
CA ALA A 114 41.09 32.20 17.06
C ALA A 114 42.41 32.87 17.47
N ARG A 115 43.46 32.08 17.74
CA ARG A 115 44.80 32.63 18.09
C ARG A 115 45.45 33.35 16.91
N MET A 116 45.38 32.78 15.71
CA MET A 116 46.02 33.38 14.53
C MET A 116 45.27 34.60 14.03
N ARG A 117 43.95 34.68 14.25
CA ARG A 117 43.13 35.84 13.95
C ARG A 117 43.61 37.09 14.66
N THR A 118 43.91 36.98 15.97
CA THR A 118 44.43 38.11 16.76
C THR A 118 45.81 38.60 16.22
N LEU A 119 46.69 37.67 15.78
CA LEU A 119 47.95 38.03 15.16
C LEU A 119 47.80 38.68 13.79
N HIS A 120 46.86 38.21 12.97
CA HIS A 120 46.55 38.79 11.70
C HIS A 120 45.95 40.21 11.81
N GLU A 121 45.00 40.42 12.71
CA GLU A 121 44.42 41.75 12.97
C GLU A 121 45.48 42.75 13.41
N ASN A 122 46.49 42.29 14.17
CA ASN A 122 47.63 43.11 14.58
C ASN A 122 48.72 43.22 13.52
N LYS A 123 48.49 42.76 12.26
CA LYS A 123 49.46 42.75 11.16
C LYS A 123 50.79 42.02 11.48
N SER A 124 50.75 41.06 12.43
CA SER A 124 51.90 40.30 12.85
C SER A 124 51.96 38.89 12.23
N LEU A 125 50.98 38.56 11.35
CA LEU A 125 50.91 37.29 10.62
C LEU A 125 50.97 37.52 9.12
N PRO A 126 51.86 36.82 8.33
CA PRO A 126 51.84 36.87 6.90
C PRO A 126 50.51 36.38 6.29
N ASP A 127 50.00 37.03 5.25
CA ASP A 127 48.74 36.71 4.62
C ASP A 127 48.67 35.25 4.16
N MET A 128 49.77 34.70 3.61
CA MET A 128 49.82 33.28 3.21
C MET A 128 49.52 32.34 4.40
N LYS A 129 50.02 32.70 5.58
CA LYS A 129 49.80 31.88 6.78
C LYS A 129 48.35 32.00 7.29
N TRP A 130 47.75 33.18 7.13
CA TRP A 130 46.36 33.41 7.42
C TRP A 130 45.47 32.53 6.55
N VAL A 131 45.68 32.55 5.24
CA VAL A 131 44.90 31.73 4.26
C VAL A 131 45.05 30.22 4.58
N GLU A 132 46.27 29.77 5.00
CA GLU A 132 46.45 28.37 5.42
C GLU A 132 45.58 28.01 6.61
N VAL A 133 45.48 28.87 7.60
CA VAL A 133 44.67 28.63 8.83
C VAL A 133 43.18 28.64 8.52
N GLU A 134 42.72 29.57 7.65
CA GLU A 134 41.32 29.59 7.21
C GLU A 134 40.95 28.31 6.45
N SER A 135 41.85 27.88 5.54
CA SER A 135 41.64 26.65 4.78
C SER A 135 41.56 25.40 5.67
N LYS A 136 42.42 25.32 6.69
CA LYS A 136 42.40 24.21 7.67
C LYS A 136 41.11 24.20 8.49
N LEU A 137 40.61 25.37 8.87
CA LEU A 137 39.34 25.49 9.61
C LEU A 137 38.17 25.00 8.74
N GLU A 138 38.11 25.46 7.48
CA GLU A 138 37.02 25.04 6.58
C GLU A 138 37.09 23.56 6.24
N GLN A 139 38.27 22.98 6.09
CA GLN A 139 38.48 21.55 5.92
C GLN A 139 37.95 20.77 7.15
N ALA A 140 38.30 21.21 8.36
CA ALA A 140 37.83 20.56 9.58
C ALA A 140 36.32 20.67 9.78
N ARG A 141 35.71 21.81 9.44
CA ARG A 141 34.26 22.00 9.42
C ARG A 141 33.56 21.07 8.46
N SER A 142 34.12 20.92 7.26
CA SER A 142 33.55 20.03 6.23
C SER A 142 33.60 18.58 6.67
N MET A 143 34.72 18.14 7.30
CA MET A 143 34.89 16.77 7.80
C MET A 143 33.92 16.47 8.94
N GLU A 144 33.72 17.40 9.84
CA GLU A 144 32.76 17.27 10.95
C GLU A 144 31.34 17.18 10.42
N ARG A 145 30.93 18.03 9.45
CA ARG A 145 29.58 17.95 8.82
C ARG A 145 29.33 16.59 8.17
N ILE A 146 30.34 16.05 7.46
CA ILE A 146 30.23 14.71 6.84
C ILE A 146 30.02 13.63 7.92
N SER A 147 30.85 13.62 8.97
CA SER A 147 30.77 12.62 10.03
C SER A 147 29.49 12.72 10.84
N ARG A 148 28.99 13.94 11.07
CA ARG A 148 27.68 14.17 11.71
C ARG A 148 26.56 13.61 10.85
N LYS A 149 26.56 13.92 9.56
CA LYS A 149 25.57 13.41 8.63
C LYS A 149 25.57 11.89 8.57
N ASN A 150 26.74 11.28 8.53
CA ASN A 150 26.87 9.82 8.57
C ASN A 150 26.28 9.21 9.86
N LEU A 151 26.48 9.86 11.00
CA LEU A 151 25.89 9.44 12.27
C LEU A 151 24.37 9.60 12.29
N GLU A 152 23.82 10.63 11.67
CA GLU A 152 22.38 10.83 11.51
C GLU A 152 21.79 9.76 10.58
N ASP A 153 22.45 9.47 9.46
CA ASP A 153 22.03 8.51 8.45
C ASP A 153 22.10 7.03 8.87
N ARG A 154 22.57 6.76 10.10
CA ARG A 154 22.40 5.44 10.74
C ARG A 154 20.93 5.07 10.93
N ASN A 155 20.05 6.05 11.05
CA ASN A 155 18.62 5.86 11.19
C ASN A 155 17.97 5.86 9.81
N LEU A 156 17.36 4.75 9.42
CA LEU A 156 16.65 4.63 8.16
C LEU A 156 15.20 5.00 8.34
N TYR A 157 14.77 6.07 7.69
CA TYR A 157 13.38 6.53 7.72
C TYR A 157 12.68 6.27 6.39
N ALA A 158 11.36 6.07 6.44
CA ALA A 158 10.53 5.97 5.25
C ALA A 158 10.46 7.35 4.55
N PRO A 159 10.86 7.45 3.28
CA PRO A 159 10.79 8.71 2.53
C PRO A 159 9.36 9.08 2.10
N PHE A 160 8.44 8.16 2.14
CA PHE A 160 7.00 8.31 1.86
C PHE A 160 6.20 7.24 2.60
N GLY A 161 4.88 7.42 2.67
CA GLY A 161 3.98 6.42 3.26
C GLY A 161 3.67 5.29 2.28
N GLY A 162 3.59 4.06 2.77
CA GLY A 162 3.31 2.88 1.96
C GLY A 162 3.11 1.62 2.78
N VAL A 163 3.30 0.48 2.11
CA VAL A 163 3.31 -0.85 2.74
C VAL A 163 4.66 -1.49 2.45
N ILE A 164 5.31 -2.04 3.47
CA ILE A 164 6.55 -2.79 3.29
C ILE A 164 6.24 -4.07 2.48
N GLY A 165 6.76 -4.15 1.27
CA GLY A 165 6.60 -5.33 0.41
C GLY A 165 7.53 -6.45 0.83
N LYS A 166 8.85 -6.19 0.74
CA LYS A 166 9.89 -7.16 1.13
C LYS A 166 10.89 -6.53 2.09
N ARG A 167 11.38 -7.35 3.00
CA ARG A 167 12.50 -7.03 3.88
C ARG A 167 13.71 -7.87 3.46
N MET A 168 14.79 -7.20 3.07
CA MET A 168 15.99 -7.81 2.49
C MET A 168 17.18 -7.78 3.46
N VAL A 169 16.93 -7.50 4.74
CA VAL A 169 17.98 -7.41 5.75
C VAL A 169 17.49 -7.88 7.11
N GLU A 170 18.39 -8.48 7.88
CA GLU A 170 18.17 -8.91 9.26
C GLU A 170 19.04 -8.14 10.25
N ALA A 171 18.64 -8.15 11.54
CA ALA A 171 19.46 -7.61 12.60
C ALA A 171 20.78 -8.40 12.73
N GLY A 172 21.91 -7.71 12.85
CA GLY A 172 23.26 -8.27 12.87
C GLY A 172 23.92 -8.36 11.49
N GLU A 173 23.21 -8.06 10.41
CA GLU A 173 23.76 -8.07 9.06
C GLU A 173 24.52 -6.77 8.74
N ASN A 174 25.61 -6.87 7.97
CA ASN A 174 26.35 -5.72 7.50
C ASN A 174 25.81 -5.23 6.17
N VAL A 175 25.51 -3.94 6.07
CA VAL A 175 24.96 -3.31 4.86
C VAL A 175 25.92 -2.31 4.26
N GLN A 176 25.84 -2.18 2.92
CA GLN A 176 26.60 -1.21 2.15
C GLN A 176 25.70 -0.04 1.71
N PRO A 177 26.28 1.16 1.46
CA PRO A 177 25.54 2.28 0.91
C PRO A 177 24.85 1.90 -0.41
N GLY A 178 23.54 2.19 -0.53
CA GLY A 178 22.74 1.88 -1.71
C GLY A 178 22.27 0.43 -1.82
N GLN A 179 22.65 -0.47 -0.91
CA GLN A 179 22.11 -1.83 -0.86
C GLN A 179 20.63 -1.79 -0.48
N PRO A 180 19.71 -2.38 -1.27
CA PRO A 180 18.30 -2.43 -0.95
C PRO A 180 18.05 -3.16 0.39
N VAL A 181 17.31 -2.51 1.27
CA VAL A 181 16.95 -3.04 2.61
C VAL A 181 15.47 -3.33 2.69
N PHE A 182 14.65 -2.45 2.16
CA PHE A 182 13.20 -2.61 2.06
C PHE A 182 12.71 -2.28 0.67
N SER A 183 11.59 -2.90 0.28
CA SER A 183 10.73 -2.50 -0.84
C SER A 183 9.43 -1.92 -0.26
N VAL A 184 9.00 -0.77 -0.75
CA VAL A 184 7.78 -0.07 -0.30
C VAL A 184 6.94 0.33 -1.48
#